data_281087de954449d8e0c33b85fa030b9b
#
_entry.id   281087de954449d8e0c33b85fa030b9b
#
_cell.length_a   1.000
_cell.length_b   1.000
_cell.length_c   1.000
_cell.angle_alpha   90.00
_cell.angle_beta   90.00
_cell.angle_gamma   90.00
#
_symmetry.space_group_name_H-M   'P 1'
#
loop_
_entity.id
_entity.type
_entity.pdbx_description
1 polymer ?
#
loop_
_entity_poly.entity_id
_entity_poly.type
_entity_poly.pdbx_seq_one_letter_code
_entity_poly.pdbx_strand_id
1 'polypeptide(L)'
;MKKKLSLIVTLVCMVLAMGAGWLLCEKQVIEKESEYVEQQYSLEELQVQNIEQAGKALTVGTDPQIILAEQNGYVGTILMEGLETQEEIQVFYTEMQGEAFSEPKSIVAVPETAKNGCKIVLDKAIVDLRIDFTGAEGSVYTVKSIVVNPTEYLEWSLGVGIFSALAGMILGVCLFFLVTEGKNLSIYMQALKKYRFLLEDMVVRDIKLKYRRSVIGLLWSVLNPLLMMVVITAVFQNLFRFEIENFAVYYLTGWVVFNFVTEATSGAMTAIINASALIRKVYIPKYIFPMQKCIFSFVNMLFSLVALLVVMLVLRVEFSWTILLIPVPLILALVFSIGLGMILSTVAVFFRDMIHLYSVFTMVWMYLTPIIYPEEILVGVMQTIMKLNPLYYYVDYFRQLTLYGVVPGVKSLLVMGGCSAISLLLGIAVFKKKQDRFILFI
;
A
#
# COMPACT_ATOMS: atom_id res chain seq x y z
N MET A 1 30.30 3.13 30.23
CA MET A 1 29.48 1.96 30.59
C MET A 1 28.01 2.11 30.08
N LYS A 2 27.27 3.18 30.39
CA LYS A 2 25.87 3.38 29.97
C LYS A 2 25.61 3.29 28.43
N LYS A 3 26.49 3.81 27.58
CA LYS A 3 26.38 3.73 26.11
C LYS A 3 26.51 2.30 25.56
N LYS A 4 27.42 1.49 26.13
CA LYS A 4 27.60 0.08 25.73
C LYS A 4 26.42 -0.77 26.18
N LEU A 5 25.87 -0.52 27.39
CA LEU A 5 24.68 -1.22 27.90
C LEU A 5 23.45 -0.87 27.04
N SER A 6 23.26 0.39 26.68
CA SER A 6 22.19 0.82 25.78
C SER A 6 22.27 0.14 24.41
N LEU A 7 23.46 -0.01 23.84
CA LEU A 7 23.66 -0.69 22.55
C LEU A 7 23.32 -2.20 22.64
N ILE A 8 23.73 -2.86 23.73
CA ILE A 8 23.43 -4.28 23.96
C ILE A 8 21.92 -4.49 24.13
N VAL A 9 21.25 -3.64 24.91
CA VAL A 9 19.79 -3.72 25.09
C VAL A 9 19.06 -3.49 23.76
N THR A 10 19.53 -2.55 22.94
CA THR A 10 18.95 -2.32 21.60
C THR A 10 19.10 -3.55 20.72
N LEU A 11 20.28 -4.15 20.67
CA LEU A 11 20.55 -5.37 19.89
C LEU A 11 19.66 -6.53 20.35
N VAL A 12 19.54 -6.73 21.67
CA VAL A 12 18.69 -7.79 22.24
C VAL A 12 17.21 -7.55 21.88
N CYS A 13 16.71 -6.32 22.01
CA CYS A 13 15.34 -5.97 21.62
C CYS A 13 15.10 -6.18 20.10
N MET A 14 16.07 -5.84 19.26
CA MET A 14 15.99 -6.10 17.82
C MET A 14 15.90 -7.60 17.51
N VAL A 15 16.77 -8.42 18.12
CA VAL A 15 16.78 -9.88 17.89
C VAL A 15 15.49 -10.52 18.39
N LEU A 16 15.01 -10.14 19.58
CA LEU A 16 13.74 -10.65 20.12
C LEU A 16 12.53 -10.26 19.25
N ALA A 17 12.50 -9.02 18.75
CA ALA A 17 11.42 -8.55 17.90
C ALA A 17 11.47 -9.17 16.49
N MET A 18 12.69 -9.44 15.95
CA MET A 18 12.85 -10.22 14.72
C MET A 18 12.32 -11.65 14.89
N GLY A 19 12.68 -12.32 16.01
CA GLY A 19 12.19 -13.65 16.33
C GLY A 19 10.67 -13.69 16.50
N ALA A 20 10.10 -12.69 17.17
CA ALA A 20 8.65 -12.57 17.33
C ALA A 20 7.94 -12.35 15.98
N GLY A 21 8.49 -11.50 15.10
CA GLY A 21 7.95 -11.29 13.75
C GLY A 21 7.96 -12.55 12.90
N TRP A 22 9.06 -13.31 12.98
CA TRP A 22 9.19 -14.61 12.33
C TRP A 22 8.16 -15.63 12.83
N LEU A 23 8.04 -15.82 14.15
CA LEU A 23 7.09 -16.74 14.79
C LEU A 23 5.63 -16.37 14.50
N LEU A 24 5.29 -15.07 14.44
CA LEU A 24 3.95 -14.61 14.08
C LEU A 24 3.62 -14.92 12.62
N CYS A 25 4.60 -14.81 11.74
CA CYS A 25 4.44 -15.18 10.33
C CYS A 25 4.26 -16.69 10.17
N GLU A 26 5.09 -17.48 10.85
CA GLU A 26 4.99 -18.94 10.87
C GLU A 26 3.60 -19.40 11.39
N LYS A 27 3.11 -18.79 12.46
CA LYS A 27 1.77 -19.06 12.97
C LYS A 27 0.66 -18.71 11.97
N GLN A 28 0.77 -17.59 11.25
CA GLN A 28 -0.20 -17.23 10.20
C GLN A 28 -0.17 -18.20 9.02
N VAL A 29 0.99 -18.75 8.67
CA VAL A 29 1.11 -19.80 7.64
C VAL A 29 0.42 -21.07 8.11
N ILE A 30 0.66 -21.49 9.35
CA ILE A 30 0.01 -22.68 9.96
C ILE A 30 -1.52 -22.48 10.03
N GLU A 31 -2.02 -21.29 10.38
CA GLU A 31 -3.46 -20.98 10.36
C GLU A 31 -4.03 -21.08 8.94
N LYS A 32 -3.32 -20.60 7.92
CA LYS A 32 -3.70 -20.78 6.51
C LYS A 32 -3.64 -22.25 6.07
N GLU A 33 -2.65 -23.00 6.52
CA GLU A 33 -2.59 -24.47 6.26
C GLU A 33 -3.82 -25.20 6.79
N SER A 34 -4.40 -24.75 7.91
CA SER A 34 -5.61 -25.38 8.45
C SER A 34 -6.88 -25.10 7.63
N GLU A 35 -6.92 -24.06 6.82
CA GLU A 35 -7.98 -23.72 5.86
C GLU A 35 -7.76 -24.40 4.48
N TYR A 36 -6.54 -24.89 4.22
CA TYR A 36 -6.16 -25.60 3.00
C TYR A 36 -6.41 -27.11 3.16
N VAL A 37 -7.52 -27.56 2.64
CA VAL A 37 -7.78 -28.99 2.52
C VAL A 37 -7.29 -29.45 1.16
N GLU A 38 -6.25 -30.30 1.13
CA GLU A 38 -5.81 -30.94 -0.10
C GLU A 38 -6.86 -31.95 -0.56
N GLN A 39 -7.35 -31.77 -1.78
CA GLN A 39 -8.32 -32.68 -2.40
C GLN A 39 -7.76 -33.16 -3.74
N GLN A 40 -7.63 -34.44 -3.89
CA GLN A 40 -7.17 -35.06 -5.13
C GLN A 40 -8.35 -35.74 -5.83
N TYR A 41 -8.56 -35.39 -7.07
CA TYR A 41 -9.60 -35.94 -7.94
C TYR A 41 -8.94 -36.78 -9.02
N SER A 42 -9.36 -38.08 -9.11
CA SER A 42 -9.03 -38.90 -10.26
C SER A 42 -9.93 -38.51 -11.44
N LEU A 43 -9.45 -38.72 -12.67
CA LEU A 43 -10.23 -38.38 -13.87
C LEU A 43 -11.59 -39.12 -13.91
N GLU A 44 -11.73 -40.28 -13.25
CA GLU A 44 -12.96 -41.06 -13.22
C GLU A 44 -14.04 -40.45 -12.30
N GLU A 45 -13.64 -39.59 -11.38
CA GLU A 45 -14.54 -38.90 -10.42
C GLU A 45 -14.99 -37.54 -10.93
N LEU A 46 -14.42 -37.03 -12.04
CA LEU A 46 -14.72 -35.72 -12.57
C LEU A 46 -15.95 -35.73 -13.46
N GLN A 47 -16.77 -34.68 -13.32
CA GLN A 47 -17.83 -34.39 -14.27
C GLN A 47 -17.25 -33.69 -15.50
N VAL A 48 -17.10 -34.43 -16.58
CA VAL A 48 -16.57 -33.88 -17.84
C VAL A 48 -17.71 -33.69 -18.86
N GLN A 49 -17.69 -32.55 -19.55
CA GLN A 49 -18.63 -32.25 -20.63
C GLN A 49 -17.84 -31.95 -21.92
N ASN A 50 -18.28 -32.54 -23.03
CA ASN A 50 -17.63 -32.35 -24.35
C ASN A 50 -16.15 -32.75 -24.40
N ILE A 51 -15.75 -33.72 -23.60
CA ILE A 51 -14.40 -34.31 -23.56
C ILE A 51 -14.50 -35.82 -23.66
N GLU A 52 -13.85 -36.43 -24.66
CA GLU A 52 -13.71 -37.86 -24.74
C GLU A 52 -12.51 -38.33 -23.90
N GLN A 53 -12.76 -39.20 -22.96
CA GLN A 53 -11.73 -39.72 -22.06
C GLN A 53 -11.28 -41.11 -22.49
N ALA A 54 -10.00 -41.25 -22.85
CA ALA A 54 -9.35 -42.50 -23.19
C ALA A 54 -8.17 -42.77 -22.22
N GLY A 55 -8.45 -43.34 -21.06
CA GLY A 55 -7.45 -43.51 -19.99
C GLY A 55 -6.96 -42.18 -19.42
N LYS A 56 -5.72 -41.78 -19.69
CA LYS A 56 -5.12 -40.53 -19.24
C LYS A 56 -5.18 -39.42 -20.30
N ALA A 57 -5.67 -39.70 -21.49
CA ALA A 57 -5.81 -38.74 -22.58
C ALA A 57 -7.23 -38.18 -22.58
N LEU A 58 -7.31 -36.86 -22.65
CA LEU A 58 -8.53 -36.08 -22.79
C LEU A 58 -8.55 -35.51 -24.20
N THR A 59 -9.45 -35.94 -25.07
CA THR A 59 -9.66 -35.39 -26.40
C THR A 59 -10.74 -34.31 -26.30
N VAL A 60 -10.39 -33.09 -26.63
CA VAL A 60 -11.21 -31.91 -26.49
C VAL A 60 -12.22 -31.82 -27.65
N GLY A 61 -13.49 -31.69 -27.34
CA GLY A 61 -14.57 -31.40 -28.28
C GLY A 61 -14.89 -29.90 -28.34
N THR A 62 -16.07 -29.58 -28.78
CA THR A 62 -16.59 -28.20 -28.81
C THR A 62 -16.98 -27.79 -27.37
N ASP A 63 -16.39 -26.70 -26.85
CA ASP A 63 -16.62 -26.18 -25.48
C ASP A 63 -16.35 -27.21 -24.37
N PRO A 64 -15.09 -27.65 -24.20
CA PRO A 64 -14.68 -28.69 -23.25
C PRO A 64 -14.63 -28.18 -21.82
N GLN A 65 -15.33 -28.83 -20.90
CA GLN A 65 -15.48 -28.41 -19.52
C GLN A 65 -15.20 -29.54 -18.55
N ILE A 66 -14.44 -29.23 -17.48
CA ILE A 66 -14.29 -30.09 -16.30
C ILE A 66 -14.92 -29.37 -15.12
N ILE A 67 -15.91 -29.97 -14.50
CA ILE A 67 -16.65 -29.38 -13.36
C ILE A 67 -16.27 -30.11 -12.08
N LEU A 68 -15.83 -29.35 -11.10
CA LEU A 68 -15.55 -29.76 -9.73
C LEU A 68 -16.56 -29.09 -8.80
N ALA A 69 -17.64 -29.81 -8.49
CA ALA A 69 -18.71 -29.31 -7.61
C ALA A 69 -18.33 -29.46 -6.12
N GLU A 70 -18.99 -28.66 -5.28
CA GLU A 70 -18.94 -28.76 -3.81
C GLU A 70 -17.55 -28.60 -3.18
N GLN A 71 -16.70 -27.69 -3.72
CA GLN A 71 -15.41 -27.40 -3.10
C GLN A 71 -15.59 -26.73 -1.72
N ASN A 72 -16.63 -25.91 -1.54
CA ASN A 72 -17.06 -25.27 -0.28
C ASN A 72 -15.91 -24.78 0.61
N GLY A 73 -14.90 -24.15 0.02
CA GLY A 73 -13.72 -23.72 0.77
C GLY A 73 -12.81 -22.79 0.01
N TYR A 74 -11.68 -22.51 0.62
CA TYR A 74 -10.65 -21.69 0.00
C TYR A 74 -9.79 -22.51 -0.97
N VAL A 75 -9.73 -22.07 -2.22
CA VAL A 75 -8.88 -22.65 -3.26
C VAL A 75 -7.77 -21.67 -3.62
N GLY A 76 -6.54 -22.02 -3.22
CA GLY A 76 -5.36 -21.23 -3.53
C GLY A 76 -4.69 -21.62 -4.83
N THR A 77 -4.48 -22.93 -5.02
CA THR A 77 -3.77 -23.47 -6.20
C THR A 77 -4.44 -24.73 -6.69
N ILE A 78 -4.53 -24.85 -8.01
CA ILE A 78 -5.01 -26.06 -8.70
C ILE A 78 -3.80 -26.61 -9.46
N LEU A 79 -3.46 -27.86 -9.20
CA LEU A 79 -2.41 -28.60 -9.90
C LEU A 79 -3.04 -29.65 -10.80
N MET A 80 -2.75 -29.60 -12.08
CA MET A 80 -3.11 -30.62 -13.06
C MET A 80 -1.90 -31.50 -13.33
N GLU A 81 -1.87 -32.66 -12.70
CA GLU A 81 -0.75 -33.57 -12.83
C GLU A 81 -0.68 -34.23 -14.22
N GLY A 82 0.53 -34.23 -14.79
CA GLY A 82 0.80 -34.80 -16.10
C GLY A 82 0.40 -33.93 -17.27
N LEU A 83 -0.19 -32.75 -17.06
CA LEU A 83 -0.48 -31.78 -18.10
C LEU A 83 0.78 -30.99 -18.42
N GLU A 84 1.14 -30.93 -19.69
CA GLU A 84 2.18 -30.08 -20.24
C GLU A 84 1.56 -29.24 -21.38
N THR A 85 1.18 -28.03 -21.09
CA THR A 85 0.61 -27.10 -22.09
C THR A 85 1.10 -25.68 -21.81
N GLN A 86 1.19 -24.89 -22.89
CA GLN A 86 1.40 -23.44 -22.85
C GLN A 86 0.17 -22.67 -23.35
N GLU A 87 -0.91 -23.40 -23.63
CA GLU A 87 -2.18 -22.78 -24.02
C GLU A 87 -2.87 -22.20 -22.80
N GLU A 88 -3.68 -21.17 -23.01
CA GLU A 88 -4.48 -20.56 -21.95
C GLU A 88 -5.55 -21.55 -21.46
N ILE A 89 -5.80 -21.54 -20.17
CA ILE A 89 -6.89 -22.28 -19.54
C ILE A 89 -7.78 -21.26 -18.83
N GLN A 90 -9.07 -21.36 -19.03
CA GLN A 90 -10.04 -20.51 -18.36
C GLN A 90 -10.65 -21.26 -17.18
N VAL A 91 -10.55 -20.68 -16.00
CA VAL A 91 -11.07 -21.24 -14.75
C VAL A 91 -12.22 -20.37 -14.26
N PHE A 92 -13.43 -20.90 -14.25
CA PHE A 92 -14.62 -20.29 -13.70
C PHE A 92 -14.84 -20.72 -12.25
N TYR A 93 -15.38 -19.85 -11.42
CA TYR A 93 -15.72 -20.16 -10.05
C TYR A 93 -17.04 -19.55 -9.63
N THR A 94 -17.69 -20.13 -8.63
CA THR A 94 -18.87 -19.58 -7.98
C THR A 94 -18.58 -19.27 -6.51
N GLU A 95 -19.22 -18.27 -5.96
CA GLU A 95 -19.08 -17.87 -4.55
C GLU A 95 -20.30 -18.24 -3.70
N MET A 96 -21.41 -18.60 -4.36
CA MET A 96 -22.65 -19.01 -3.70
C MET A 96 -23.19 -20.32 -4.31
N GLN A 97 -23.83 -21.12 -3.49
CA GLN A 97 -24.43 -22.38 -3.91
C GLN A 97 -25.58 -22.13 -4.92
N GLY A 98 -25.54 -22.81 -6.07
CA GLY A 98 -26.54 -22.65 -7.14
C GLY A 98 -26.33 -21.43 -8.04
N GLU A 99 -25.24 -20.71 -7.92
CA GLU A 99 -24.86 -19.64 -8.83
C GLU A 99 -24.41 -20.22 -10.18
N ALA A 100 -24.81 -19.59 -11.30
CA ALA A 100 -24.35 -20.00 -12.61
C ALA A 100 -22.93 -19.45 -12.89
N PHE A 101 -22.10 -20.25 -13.57
CA PHE A 101 -20.78 -19.78 -14.02
C PHE A 101 -20.91 -18.62 -15.00
N SER A 102 -20.11 -17.59 -14.84
CA SER A 102 -20.15 -16.35 -15.61
C SER A 102 -18.78 -15.80 -15.92
N GLU A 103 -18.59 -15.11 -17.05
CA GLU A 103 -17.31 -14.52 -17.45
C GLU A 103 -16.71 -13.55 -16.43
N PRO A 104 -17.48 -12.69 -15.72
CA PRO A 104 -16.91 -11.84 -14.66
C PRO A 104 -16.29 -12.62 -13.48
N LYS A 105 -16.67 -13.88 -13.29
CA LYS A 105 -16.13 -14.78 -12.29
C LYS A 105 -15.29 -15.89 -12.94
N SER A 106 -14.36 -15.47 -13.79
CA SER A 106 -13.38 -16.38 -14.40
C SER A 106 -11.98 -15.78 -14.38
N ILE A 107 -10.98 -16.64 -14.45
CA ILE A 107 -9.57 -16.29 -14.60
C ILE A 107 -9.04 -17.03 -15.82
N VAL A 108 -8.51 -16.28 -16.79
CA VAL A 108 -7.77 -16.85 -17.92
C VAL A 108 -6.29 -16.78 -17.58
N ALA A 109 -5.63 -17.91 -17.54
CA ALA A 109 -4.22 -18.00 -17.20
C ALA A 109 -3.49 -19.00 -18.10
N VAL A 110 -2.26 -18.66 -18.45
CA VAL A 110 -1.30 -19.65 -18.94
C VAL A 110 -0.78 -20.43 -17.75
N PRO A 111 -0.97 -21.74 -17.68
CA PRO A 111 -0.55 -22.52 -16.51
C PRO A 111 0.95 -22.43 -16.29
N GLU A 112 1.37 -22.20 -15.06
CA GLU A 112 2.79 -22.25 -14.73
C GLU A 112 3.29 -23.69 -14.71
N THR A 113 4.43 -23.96 -15.36
CA THR A 113 5.06 -25.27 -15.34
C THR A 113 5.44 -25.65 -13.92
N ALA A 114 4.94 -26.80 -13.45
CA ALA A 114 5.20 -27.37 -12.15
C ALA A 114 5.98 -28.69 -12.28
N LYS A 115 6.57 -29.18 -11.19
CA LYS A 115 7.42 -30.39 -11.19
C LYS A 115 6.72 -31.64 -11.73
N ASN A 116 5.40 -31.74 -11.60
CA ASN A 116 4.59 -32.89 -12.01
C ASN A 116 3.49 -32.53 -13.02
N GLY A 117 3.48 -31.33 -13.59
CA GLY A 117 2.43 -30.87 -14.49
C GLY A 117 2.32 -29.35 -14.56
N CYS A 118 1.12 -28.84 -14.64
CA CYS A 118 0.84 -27.42 -14.68
C CYS A 118 0.03 -26.98 -13.46
N LYS A 119 0.33 -25.79 -12.93
CA LYS A 119 -0.41 -25.18 -11.82
C LYS A 119 -1.07 -23.87 -12.22
N ILE A 120 -2.24 -23.59 -11.64
CA ILE A 120 -2.97 -22.33 -11.74
C ILE A 120 -3.24 -21.82 -10.33
N VAL A 121 -2.95 -20.55 -10.07
CA VAL A 121 -3.21 -19.90 -8.79
C VAL A 121 -4.53 -19.16 -8.87
N LEU A 122 -5.49 -19.53 -8.00
CA LEU A 122 -6.82 -18.91 -7.94
C LEU A 122 -6.96 -17.95 -6.75
N ASP A 123 -6.50 -18.34 -5.57
CA ASP A 123 -6.45 -17.54 -4.31
C ASP A 123 -7.82 -16.97 -3.90
N LYS A 124 -8.89 -17.78 -3.95
CA LYS A 124 -10.28 -17.38 -3.65
C LYS A 124 -11.04 -18.42 -2.84
N ALA A 125 -12.03 -17.94 -2.06
CA ALA A 125 -13.04 -18.79 -1.45
C ALA A 125 -14.14 -19.06 -2.47
N ILE A 126 -14.42 -20.33 -2.76
CA ILE A 126 -15.34 -20.76 -3.83
C ILE A 126 -16.26 -21.89 -3.36
N VAL A 127 -17.35 -22.08 -4.10
CA VAL A 127 -18.31 -23.18 -3.90
C VAL A 127 -18.14 -24.21 -5.00
N ASP A 128 -18.18 -23.81 -6.25
CA ASP A 128 -17.99 -24.70 -7.40
C ASP A 128 -16.89 -24.17 -8.31
N LEU A 129 -16.21 -25.07 -9.02
CA LEU A 129 -15.11 -24.80 -9.92
C LEU A 129 -15.37 -25.43 -11.28
N ARG A 130 -15.10 -24.70 -12.38
CA ARG A 130 -15.14 -25.21 -13.75
C ARG A 130 -13.86 -24.82 -14.47
N ILE A 131 -13.25 -25.78 -15.15
CA ILE A 131 -12.02 -25.60 -15.92
C ILE A 131 -12.32 -25.84 -17.38
N ASP A 132 -12.09 -24.83 -18.22
CA ASP A 132 -12.33 -24.88 -19.66
C ASP A 132 -10.99 -24.81 -20.39
N PHE A 133 -10.77 -25.75 -21.30
CA PHE A 133 -9.59 -25.77 -22.16
C PHE A 133 -9.86 -24.94 -23.43
N THR A 134 -8.98 -24.01 -23.75
CA THR A 134 -9.13 -23.12 -24.91
C THR A 134 -8.51 -23.66 -26.19
N GLY A 135 -7.98 -24.89 -26.17
CA GLY A 135 -7.37 -25.54 -27.33
C GLY A 135 -8.37 -25.85 -28.45
N ALA A 136 -7.85 -26.04 -29.66
CA ALA A 136 -8.64 -26.35 -30.83
C ALA A 136 -9.36 -27.72 -30.66
N GLU A 137 -10.54 -27.88 -31.27
CA GLU A 137 -11.28 -29.14 -31.29
C GLU A 137 -10.41 -30.29 -31.84
N GLY A 138 -10.35 -31.38 -31.11
CA GLY A 138 -9.47 -32.53 -31.38
C GLY A 138 -8.09 -32.47 -30.73
N SER A 139 -7.75 -31.41 -29.98
CA SER A 139 -6.54 -31.38 -29.17
C SER A 139 -6.56 -32.47 -28.10
N VAL A 140 -5.39 -33.08 -27.84
CA VAL A 140 -5.26 -34.15 -26.85
C VAL A 140 -4.39 -33.67 -25.71
N TYR A 141 -4.96 -33.63 -24.51
CA TYR A 141 -4.25 -33.31 -23.28
C TYR A 141 -4.06 -34.57 -22.45
N THR A 142 -2.91 -34.70 -21.82
CA THR A 142 -2.66 -35.81 -20.87
C THR A 142 -2.77 -35.26 -19.45
N VAL A 143 -3.79 -35.65 -18.73
CA VAL A 143 -4.00 -35.30 -17.33
C VAL A 143 -4.08 -36.61 -16.53
N LYS A 144 -3.39 -36.70 -15.39
CA LYS A 144 -3.42 -37.87 -14.50
C LYS A 144 -4.41 -37.69 -13.38
N SER A 145 -4.37 -36.54 -12.75
CA SER A 145 -5.24 -36.15 -11.65
C SER A 145 -5.28 -34.63 -11.54
N ILE A 146 -6.32 -34.11 -10.90
CA ILE A 146 -6.42 -32.68 -10.51
C ILE A 146 -6.33 -32.62 -9.00
N VAL A 147 -5.35 -31.89 -8.49
CA VAL A 147 -5.15 -31.67 -7.06
C VAL A 147 -5.48 -30.22 -6.74
N VAL A 148 -6.46 -30.04 -5.89
CA VAL A 148 -6.85 -28.73 -5.35
C VAL A 148 -6.11 -28.52 -4.04
N ASN A 149 -5.47 -27.38 -3.88
CA ASN A 149 -4.66 -27.03 -2.71
C ASN A 149 -3.54 -28.05 -2.40
N PRO A 150 -2.65 -28.38 -3.35
CA PRO A 150 -1.56 -29.31 -3.08
C PRO A 150 -0.63 -28.74 -2.00
N THR A 151 -0.37 -29.51 -0.96
CA THR A 151 0.45 -29.11 0.20
C THR A 151 1.89 -28.82 -0.18
N GLU A 152 2.42 -29.40 -1.27
CA GLU A 152 3.77 -29.12 -1.81
C GLU A 152 4.00 -27.65 -2.22
N TYR A 153 2.94 -26.87 -2.49
CA TYR A 153 3.02 -25.47 -2.92
C TYR A 153 2.68 -24.47 -1.82
N LEU A 154 2.39 -24.92 -0.62
CA LEU A 154 2.33 -24.11 0.59
C LEU A 154 3.75 -23.77 1.10
N GLU A 155 4.66 -23.44 0.21
CA GLU A 155 6.00 -23.05 0.62
C GLU A 155 5.96 -21.72 1.34
N TRP A 156 6.36 -21.76 2.62
CA TRP A 156 6.75 -20.61 3.39
C TRP A 156 7.84 -19.87 2.64
N SER A 157 7.49 -18.77 1.93
CA SER A 157 8.47 -18.06 1.14
C SER A 157 9.47 -17.39 2.09
N LEU A 158 10.75 -17.72 1.92
CA LEU A 158 11.87 -17.13 2.67
C LEU A 158 11.79 -15.60 2.64
N GLY A 159 11.24 -15.03 1.56
CA GLY A 159 10.97 -13.61 1.43
C GLY A 159 9.95 -13.06 2.42
N VAL A 160 8.87 -13.78 2.68
CA VAL A 160 7.84 -13.37 3.67
C VAL A 160 8.41 -13.46 5.09
N GLY A 161 9.23 -14.48 5.38
CA GLY A 161 9.92 -14.61 6.66
C GLY A 161 10.92 -13.47 6.91
N ILE A 162 11.75 -13.13 5.92
CA ILE A 162 12.68 -12.00 6.01
C ILE A 162 11.90 -10.69 6.20
N PHE A 163 10.81 -10.48 5.46
CA PHE A 163 9.99 -9.28 5.57
C PHE A 163 9.37 -9.14 6.96
N SER A 164 8.80 -10.20 7.52
CA SER A 164 8.21 -10.20 8.87
C SER A 164 9.26 -10.00 9.96
N ALA A 165 10.45 -10.58 9.79
CA ALA A 165 11.58 -10.36 10.69
C ALA A 165 12.07 -8.91 10.65
N LEU A 166 12.16 -8.30 9.46
CA LEU A 166 12.50 -6.88 9.30
C LEU A 166 11.41 -5.97 9.92
N ALA A 167 10.13 -6.28 9.72
CA ALA A 167 9.03 -5.55 10.34
C ALA A 167 9.08 -5.64 11.87
N GLY A 168 9.35 -6.84 12.41
CA GLY A 168 9.58 -7.05 13.84
C GLY A 168 10.78 -6.27 14.38
N MET A 169 11.91 -6.28 13.66
CA MET A 169 13.10 -5.49 14.00
C MET A 169 12.79 -4.00 14.08
N ILE A 170 12.08 -3.47 13.10
CA ILE A 170 11.67 -2.07 13.03
C ILE A 170 10.76 -1.73 14.22
N LEU A 171 9.78 -2.59 14.51
CA LEU A 171 8.90 -2.43 15.67
C LEU A 171 9.68 -2.44 16.99
N GLY A 172 10.69 -3.32 17.12
CA GLY A 172 11.56 -3.39 18.27
C GLY A 172 12.41 -2.12 18.46
N VAL A 173 12.94 -1.55 17.38
CA VAL A 173 13.61 -0.25 17.38
C VAL A 173 12.69 0.85 17.83
N CYS A 174 11.45 0.87 17.34
CA CYS A 174 10.45 1.86 17.75
C CYS A 174 10.09 1.75 19.23
N LEU A 175 9.84 0.56 19.74
CA LEU A 175 9.56 0.32 21.16
C LEU A 175 10.76 0.72 22.04
N PHE A 176 11.97 0.38 21.63
CA PHE A 176 13.19 0.80 22.33
C PHE A 176 13.31 2.34 22.39
N PHE A 177 13.07 3.04 21.27
CA PHE A 177 13.07 4.50 21.25
C PHE A 177 11.95 5.10 22.10
N LEU A 178 10.75 4.52 22.11
CA LEU A 178 9.64 4.96 22.98
C LEU A 178 10.00 4.82 24.45
N VAL A 179 10.63 3.72 24.84
CA VAL A 179 11.03 3.47 26.23
C VAL A 179 12.20 4.37 26.66
N THR A 180 13.20 4.54 25.79
CA THR A 180 14.41 5.31 26.12
C THR A 180 14.27 6.82 25.95
N GLU A 181 13.52 7.25 24.93
CA GLU A 181 13.30 8.66 24.60
C GLU A 181 11.89 9.18 25.00
N GLY A 182 11.04 8.33 25.62
CA GLY A 182 9.67 8.71 26.02
C GLY A 182 9.63 9.93 26.96
N LYS A 183 10.63 10.11 27.82
CA LYS A 183 10.81 11.33 28.63
C LYS A 183 11.07 12.56 27.75
N ASN A 184 11.81 12.41 26.65
CA ASN A 184 12.08 13.48 25.72
C ASN A 184 10.85 13.81 24.85
N LEU A 185 10.02 12.83 24.53
CA LEU A 185 8.75 13.05 23.83
C LEU A 185 7.83 13.98 24.65
N SER A 186 7.77 13.80 25.97
CA SER A 186 7.02 14.70 26.87
C SER A 186 7.55 16.13 26.85
N ILE A 187 8.88 16.31 26.77
CA ILE A 187 9.52 17.63 26.65
C ILE A 187 9.15 18.28 25.31
N TYR A 188 9.17 17.51 24.20
CA TYR A 188 8.73 18.02 22.91
C TYR A 188 7.25 18.41 22.90
N MET A 189 6.39 17.60 23.52
CA MET A 189 4.97 17.91 23.67
C MET A 189 4.72 19.17 24.52
N GLN A 190 5.46 19.36 25.61
CA GLN A 190 5.40 20.59 26.43
C GLN A 190 5.89 21.81 25.64
N ALA A 191 6.99 21.67 24.90
CA ALA A 191 7.48 22.74 24.06
C ALA A 191 6.48 23.08 22.92
N LEU A 192 5.82 22.08 22.32
CA LEU A 192 4.74 22.31 21.36
C LEU A 192 3.59 23.10 21.96
N LYS A 193 3.15 22.77 23.18
CA LYS A 193 2.13 23.55 23.90
C LYS A 193 2.59 24.98 24.16
N LYS A 194 3.87 25.17 24.53
CA LYS A 194 4.44 26.50 24.77
C LYS A 194 4.49 27.36 23.51
N TYR A 195 4.84 26.76 22.35
CA TYR A 195 4.99 27.47 21.08
C TYR A 195 3.78 27.34 20.16
N ARG A 196 2.63 26.88 20.66
CA ARG A 196 1.40 26.68 19.88
C ARG A 196 0.98 27.92 19.11
N PHE A 197 0.95 29.09 19.76
CA PHE A 197 0.58 30.35 19.12
C PHE A 197 1.54 30.72 18.00
N LEU A 198 2.85 30.53 18.19
CA LEU A 198 3.84 30.76 17.13
C LEU A 198 3.61 29.86 15.93
N LEU A 199 3.29 28.58 16.14
CA LEU A 199 2.96 27.63 15.06
C LEU A 199 1.71 28.09 14.31
N GLU A 200 0.65 28.43 15.02
CA GLU A 200 -0.61 28.93 14.47
C GLU A 200 -0.35 30.19 13.63
N ASP A 201 0.36 31.18 14.17
CA ASP A 201 0.71 32.41 13.44
C ASP A 201 1.54 32.16 12.18
N MET A 202 2.51 31.25 12.24
CA MET A 202 3.33 30.89 11.10
C MET A 202 2.52 30.19 10.01
N VAL A 203 1.62 29.26 10.37
CA VAL A 203 0.73 28.56 9.43
C VAL A 203 -0.22 29.56 8.78
N VAL A 204 -0.90 30.41 9.57
CA VAL A 204 -1.82 31.43 9.08
C VAL A 204 -1.10 32.43 8.15
N ARG A 205 0.11 32.85 8.54
CA ARG A 205 0.94 33.70 7.69
C ARG A 205 1.24 33.06 6.34
N ASP A 206 1.64 31.79 6.33
CA ASP A 206 2.00 31.10 5.09
C ASP A 206 0.77 30.88 4.20
N ILE A 207 -0.41 30.60 4.77
CA ILE A 207 -1.69 30.56 4.03
C ILE A 207 -1.97 31.93 3.40
N LYS A 208 -1.87 33.00 4.20
CA LYS A 208 -2.07 34.36 3.69
C LYS A 208 -1.08 34.72 2.58
N LEU A 209 0.20 34.34 2.73
CA LEU A 209 1.23 34.60 1.71
C LEU A 209 0.98 33.86 0.41
N LYS A 210 0.55 32.58 0.50
CA LYS A 210 0.26 31.73 -0.67
C LYS A 210 -0.85 32.33 -1.53
N TYR A 211 -1.85 32.97 -0.90
CA TYR A 211 -3.06 33.45 -1.59
C TYR A 211 -3.22 34.97 -1.68
N ARG A 212 -2.31 35.77 -1.09
CA ARG A 212 -2.46 37.21 -0.88
C ARG A 212 -2.64 38.03 -2.15
N ARG A 213 -2.08 37.60 -3.28
CA ARG A 213 -2.09 38.37 -4.54
C ARG A 213 -2.87 37.66 -5.65
N SER A 214 -3.62 36.64 -5.32
CA SER A 214 -4.40 35.90 -6.29
C SER A 214 -5.85 36.37 -6.32
N VAL A 215 -6.41 36.59 -7.50
CA VAL A 215 -7.82 36.95 -7.71
C VAL A 215 -8.74 35.81 -7.23
N ILE A 216 -8.35 34.58 -7.50
CA ILE A 216 -9.09 33.35 -7.14
C ILE A 216 -8.77 32.95 -5.69
N GLY A 217 -7.59 33.37 -5.17
CA GLY A 217 -7.19 33.14 -3.80
C GLY A 217 -7.18 31.66 -3.40
N LEU A 218 -7.85 31.38 -2.30
CA LEU A 218 -7.91 30.06 -1.70
C LEU A 218 -8.62 29.01 -2.59
N LEU A 219 -9.47 29.45 -3.54
CA LEU A 219 -10.12 28.54 -4.47
C LEU A 219 -9.13 27.77 -5.36
N TRP A 220 -7.89 28.27 -5.54
CA TRP A 220 -6.86 27.50 -6.26
C TRP A 220 -6.53 26.16 -5.61
N SER A 221 -6.66 26.03 -4.29
CA SER A 221 -6.43 24.73 -3.62
C SER A 221 -7.50 23.70 -3.96
N VAL A 222 -8.69 24.15 -4.39
CA VAL A 222 -9.79 23.31 -4.86
C VAL A 222 -9.73 23.13 -6.38
N LEU A 223 -9.48 24.21 -7.13
CA LEU A 223 -9.44 24.19 -8.59
C LEU A 223 -8.28 23.36 -9.16
N ASN A 224 -7.10 23.45 -8.56
CA ASN A 224 -5.92 22.73 -9.07
C ASN A 224 -6.14 21.20 -9.10
N PRO A 225 -6.54 20.51 -8.03
CA PRO A 225 -6.87 19.10 -8.10
C PRO A 225 -8.02 18.78 -9.07
N LEU A 226 -9.04 19.64 -9.20
CA LEU A 226 -10.13 19.47 -10.14
C LEU A 226 -9.66 19.53 -11.59
N LEU A 227 -8.86 20.54 -11.94
CA LEU A 227 -8.33 20.70 -13.31
C LEU A 227 -7.41 19.53 -13.68
N MET A 228 -6.54 19.11 -12.76
CA MET A 228 -5.67 17.95 -12.97
C MET A 228 -6.49 16.67 -13.13
N MET A 229 -7.53 16.49 -12.33
CA MET A 229 -8.46 15.36 -12.44
C MET A 229 -9.12 15.33 -13.83
N VAL A 230 -9.64 16.45 -14.31
CA VAL A 230 -10.30 16.52 -15.63
C VAL A 230 -9.32 16.10 -16.74
N VAL A 231 -8.09 16.64 -16.72
CA VAL A 231 -7.07 16.32 -17.73
C VAL A 231 -6.68 14.84 -17.65
N ILE A 232 -6.36 14.34 -16.47
CA ILE A 232 -5.92 12.94 -16.28
C ILE A 232 -7.05 11.97 -16.62
N THR A 233 -8.27 12.25 -16.18
CA THR A 233 -9.44 11.41 -16.51
C THR A 233 -9.68 11.38 -18.02
N ALA A 234 -9.66 12.54 -18.69
CA ALA A 234 -9.83 12.61 -20.13
C ALA A 234 -8.76 11.83 -20.91
N VAL A 235 -7.50 11.91 -20.47
CA VAL A 235 -6.38 11.19 -21.12
C VAL A 235 -6.49 9.68 -20.86
N PHE A 236 -6.60 9.28 -19.59
CA PHE A 236 -6.48 7.87 -19.23
C PHE A 236 -7.72 7.05 -19.57
N GLN A 237 -8.92 7.59 -19.46
CA GLN A 237 -10.12 6.88 -19.91
C GLN A 237 -10.18 6.70 -21.43
N ASN A 238 -9.71 7.68 -22.22
CA ASN A 238 -9.75 7.59 -23.68
C ASN A 238 -8.59 6.76 -24.28
N LEU A 239 -7.38 6.86 -23.70
CA LEU A 239 -6.20 6.18 -24.26
C LEU A 239 -6.03 4.77 -23.73
N PHE A 240 -6.16 4.58 -22.40
CA PHE A 240 -5.86 3.30 -21.76
C PHE A 240 -7.10 2.45 -21.49
N ARG A 241 -8.30 3.04 -21.56
CA ARG A 241 -9.60 2.34 -21.38
C ARG A 241 -9.66 1.47 -20.13
N PHE A 242 -9.06 1.96 -19.03
CA PHE A 242 -9.14 1.25 -17.77
C PHE A 242 -10.59 1.16 -17.31
N GLU A 243 -11.07 -0.03 -17.01
CA GLU A 243 -12.41 -0.28 -16.47
C GLU A 243 -12.43 -0.02 -14.95
N ILE A 244 -12.04 1.18 -14.54
CA ILE A 244 -12.14 1.62 -13.15
C ILE A 244 -13.44 2.39 -12.98
N GLU A 245 -14.32 1.87 -12.14
CA GLU A 245 -15.52 2.57 -11.77
C GLU A 245 -15.17 3.91 -11.09
N ASN A 246 -15.78 5.01 -11.55
CA ASN A 246 -15.53 6.36 -11.02
C ASN A 246 -14.04 6.78 -11.02
N PHE A 247 -13.33 6.60 -12.14
CA PHE A 247 -11.89 6.91 -12.27
C PHE A 247 -11.50 8.30 -11.73
N ALA A 248 -12.37 9.31 -11.88
CA ALA A 248 -12.12 10.66 -11.36
C ALA A 248 -11.95 10.67 -9.82
N VAL A 249 -12.79 9.93 -9.09
CA VAL A 249 -12.70 9.78 -7.64
C VAL A 249 -11.50 8.92 -7.27
N TYR A 250 -11.25 7.84 -8.01
CA TYR A 250 -10.08 6.98 -7.85
C TYR A 250 -8.77 7.77 -7.93
N TYR A 251 -8.63 8.63 -8.95
CA TYR A 251 -7.47 9.50 -9.12
C TYR A 251 -7.36 10.53 -7.98
N LEU A 252 -8.45 11.23 -7.65
CA LEU A 252 -8.43 12.28 -6.64
C LEU A 252 -8.07 11.75 -5.25
N THR A 253 -8.55 10.57 -4.87
CA THR A 253 -8.23 9.95 -3.58
C THR A 253 -6.73 9.69 -3.46
N GLY A 254 -6.11 9.14 -4.51
CA GLY A 254 -4.66 8.94 -4.55
C GLY A 254 -3.87 10.25 -4.59
N TRP A 255 -4.28 11.16 -5.46
CA TRP A 255 -3.60 12.44 -5.66
C TRP A 255 -3.57 13.31 -4.41
N VAL A 256 -4.70 13.44 -3.69
CA VAL A 256 -4.79 14.31 -2.50
C VAL A 256 -3.82 13.86 -1.41
N VAL A 257 -3.75 12.56 -1.13
CA VAL A 257 -2.85 12.00 -0.12
C VAL A 257 -1.38 12.13 -0.56
N PHE A 258 -1.07 11.75 -1.79
CA PHE A 258 0.28 11.82 -2.34
C PHE A 258 0.80 13.25 -2.40
N ASN A 259 0.01 14.17 -2.94
CA ASN A 259 0.37 15.60 -3.05
C ASN A 259 0.58 16.21 -1.67
N PHE A 260 -0.25 15.86 -0.68
CA PHE A 260 -0.06 16.29 0.69
C PHE A 260 1.31 15.88 1.25
N VAL A 261 1.65 14.58 1.16
CA VAL A 261 2.91 14.07 1.71
C VAL A 261 4.11 14.71 1.02
N THR A 262 4.08 14.84 -0.30
CA THR A 262 5.18 15.41 -1.08
C THR A 262 5.31 16.92 -0.86
N GLU A 263 4.22 17.68 -0.79
CA GLU A 263 4.24 19.13 -0.45
C GLU A 263 4.77 19.33 0.99
N ALA A 264 4.29 18.54 1.95
CA ALA A 264 4.70 18.61 3.35
C ALA A 264 6.20 18.36 3.52
N THR A 265 6.70 17.29 2.94
CA THR A 265 8.10 16.88 3.08
C THR A 265 9.06 17.77 2.30
N SER A 266 8.70 18.21 1.10
CA SER A 266 9.48 19.18 0.32
C SER A 266 9.53 20.54 1.01
N GLY A 267 8.40 21.01 1.55
CA GLY A 267 8.33 22.23 2.32
C GLY A 267 9.14 22.16 3.61
N ALA A 268 9.06 21.05 4.33
CA ALA A 268 9.83 20.81 5.54
C ALA A 268 11.35 20.74 5.26
N MET A 269 11.76 20.14 4.15
CA MET A 269 13.16 20.01 3.75
C MET A 269 13.86 21.37 3.65
N THR A 270 13.20 22.37 3.09
CA THR A 270 13.77 23.72 2.92
C THR A 270 13.51 24.65 4.10
N ALA A 271 12.69 24.23 5.09
CA ALA A 271 12.21 25.09 6.16
C ALA A 271 13.31 25.73 7.01
N ILE A 272 14.35 24.97 7.38
CA ILE A 272 15.47 25.46 8.18
C ILE A 272 16.31 26.46 7.38
N ILE A 273 16.59 26.19 6.12
CA ILE A 273 17.37 27.07 5.24
C ILE A 273 16.64 28.39 5.04
N ASN A 274 15.33 28.34 4.76
CA ASN A 274 14.50 29.53 4.55
C ASN A 274 14.30 30.37 5.84
N ALA A 275 14.39 29.71 7.01
CA ALA A 275 14.28 30.39 8.30
C ALA A 275 15.61 30.85 8.88
N SER A 276 16.73 30.73 8.15
CA SER A 276 18.09 31.01 8.62
C SER A 276 18.26 32.40 9.28
N ALA A 277 17.70 33.43 8.66
CA ALA A 277 17.75 34.79 9.21
C ALA A 277 17.04 34.93 10.57
N LEU A 278 15.95 34.20 10.79
CA LEU A 278 15.20 34.21 12.04
C LEU A 278 15.90 33.35 13.10
N ILE A 279 16.41 32.18 12.74
CA ILE A 279 17.15 31.27 13.64
C ILE A 279 18.40 31.92 14.22
N ARG A 280 19.06 32.81 13.46
CA ARG A 280 20.23 33.57 13.93
C ARG A 280 19.89 34.69 14.89
N LYS A 281 18.67 35.26 14.84
CA LYS A 281 18.26 36.40 15.64
C LYS A 281 17.51 36.06 16.91
N VAL A 282 16.71 34.97 16.89
CA VAL A 282 15.80 34.61 17.97
C VAL A 282 15.96 33.11 18.32
N TYR A 283 16.01 32.84 19.62
CA TYR A 283 16.06 31.46 20.09
C TYR A 283 14.68 30.82 19.99
N ILE A 284 14.45 30.07 18.90
CA ILE A 284 13.26 29.27 18.66
C ILE A 284 13.71 27.81 18.47
N PRO A 285 13.03 26.82 19.08
CA PRO A 285 13.33 25.43 18.83
C PRO A 285 13.24 25.09 17.33
N LYS A 286 14.34 24.66 16.74
CA LYS A 286 14.50 24.53 15.28
C LYS A 286 13.53 23.55 14.63
N TYR A 287 13.05 22.52 15.36
CA TYR A 287 12.08 21.54 14.86
C TYR A 287 10.69 22.15 14.56
N ILE A 288 10.39 23.32 15.10
CA ILE A 288 9.14 24.03 14.82
C ILE A 288 9.01 24.37 13.34
N PHE A 289 10.10 24.70 12.65
CA PHE A 289 10.07 25.11 11.25
C PHE A 289 9.65 23.97 10.30
N PRO A 290 10.27 22.78 10.31
CA PRO A 290 9.82 21.66 9.49
C PRO A 290 8.39 21.24 9.82
N MET A 291 8.04 21.19 11.11
CA MET A 291 6.72 20.78 11.55
C MET A 291 5.63 21.77 11.11
N GLN A 292 5.89 23.09 11.19
CA GLN A 292 4.98 24.12 10.70
C GLN A 292 4.67 23.93 9.20
N LYS A 293 5.65 23.56 8.37
CA LYS A 293 5.43 23.30 6.95
C LYS A 293 4.55 22.08 6.71
N CYS A 294 4.73 21.01 7.50
CA CYS A 294 3.85 19.84 7.42
C CYS A 294 2.40 20.18 7.82
N ILE A 295 2.21 20.97 8.89
CA ILE A 295 0.87 21.40 9.32
C ILE A 295 0.24 22.32 8.28
N PHE A 296 1.01 23.24 7.69
CA PHE A 296 0.54 24.10 6.60
C PHE A 296 0.04 23.27 5.41
N SER A 297 0.81 22.29 4.94
CA SER A 297 0.41 21.40 3.85
C SER A 297 -0.80 20.55 4.21
N PHE A 298 -0.92 20.13 5.48
CA PHE A 298 -2.09 19.40 5.97
C PHE A 298 -3.37 20.26 5.89
N VAL A 299 -3.31 21.52 6.33
CA VAL A 299 -4.43 22.45 6.19
C VAL A 299 -4.77 22.70 4.71
N ASN A 300 -3.76 22.83 3.86
CA ASN A 300 -3.95 22.97 2.41
C ASN A 300 -4.64 21.72 1.79
N MET A 301 -4.27 20.53 2.25
CA MET A 301 -4.93 19.27 1.85
C MET A 301 -6.40 19.24 2.25
N LEU A 302 -6.78 19.75 3.43
CA LEU A 302 -8.19 19.81 3.85
C LEU A 302 -9.04 20.63 2.87
N PHE A 303 -8.49 21.68 2.25
CA PHE A 303 -9.17 22.40 1.17
C PHE A 303 -9.29 21.53 -0.10
N SER A 304 -8.27 20.71 -0.41
CA SER A 304 -8.33 19.79 -1.55
C SER A 304 -9.37 18.66 -1.35
N LEU A 305 -9.67 18.28 -0.11
CA LEU A 305 -10.76 17.34 0.20
C LEU A 305 -12.14 17.90 -0.20
N VAL A 306 -12.32 19.23 -0.19
CA VAL A 306 -13.54 19.87 -0.69
C VAL A 306 -13.72 19.56 -2.18
N ALA A 307 -12.64 19.57 -2.97
CA ALA A 307 -12.69 19.17 -4.37
C ALA A 307 -13.16 17.71 -4.54
N LEU A 308 -12.64 16.80 -3.73
CA LEU A 308 -13.04 15.40 -3.72
C LEU A 308 -14.53 15.26 -3.40
N LEU A 309 -15.01 15.93 -2.35
CA LEU A 309 -16.43 15.91 -1.96
C LEU A 309 -17.33 16.43 -3.08
N VAL A 310 -16.96 17.52 -3.76
CA VAL A 310 -17.72 18.07 -4.89
C VAL A 310 -17.82 17.04 -6.02
N VAL A 311 -16.72 16.37 -6.36
CA VAL A 311 -16.72 15.35 -7.43
C VAL A 311 -17.56 14.14 -7.04
N MET A 312 -17.48 13.65 -5.80
CA MET A 312 -18.31 12.56 -5.31
C MET A 312 -19.81 12.90 -5.39
N LEU A 313 -20.20 14.15 -5.05
CA LEU A 313 -21.59 14.62 -5.17
C LEU A 313 -22.04 14.70 -6.64
N VAL A 314 -21.21 15.21 -7.54
CA VAL A 314 -21.52 15.33 -8.97
C VAL A 314 -21.67 13.97 -9.63
N LEU A 315 -20.80 13.02 -9.30
CA LEU A 315 -20.83 11.65 -9.84
C LEU A 315 -21.79 10.74 -9.09
N ARG A 316 -22.48 11.25 -8.06
CA ARG A 316 -23.44 10.49 -7.24
C ARG A 316 -22.84 9.23 -6.61
N VAL A 317 -21.59 9.29 -6.20
CA VAL A 317 -20.95 8.20 -5.46
C VAL A 317 -21.64 8.05 -4.10
N GLU A 318 -21.94 6.83 -3.71
CA GLU A 318 -22.61 6.55 -2.44
C GLU A 318 -21.76 6.94 -1.24
N PHE A 319 -22.36 7.67 -0.30
CA PHE A 319 -21.70 8.08 0.93
C PHE A 319 -21.89 7.00 2.00
N SER A 320 -20.84 6.25 2.26
CA SER A 320 -20.83 5.28 3.38
C SER A 320 -20.44 5.96 4.71
N TRP A 321 -20.86 5.38 5.81
CA TRP A 321 -20.42 5.81 7.16
C TRP A 321 -18.91 5.74 7.36
N THR A 322 -18.19 4.96 6.54
CA THR A 322 -16.73 4.80 6.56
C THR A 322 -15.98 6.12 6.35
N ILE A 323 -16.61 7.11 5.71
CA ILE A 323 -16.08 8.46 5.51
C ILE A 323 -15.72 9.12 6.86
N LEU A 324 -16.40 8.77 7.95
CA LEU A 324 -16.08 9.27 9.28
C LEU A 324 -14.69 8.82 9.78
N LEU A 325 -14.15 7.75 9.22
CA LEU A 325 -12.82 7.22 9.55
C LEU A 325 -11.68 7.86 8.74
N ILE A 326 -11.98 8.70 7.75
CA ILE A 326 -11.00 9.43 6.94
C ILE A 326 -9.92 10.16 7.77
N PRO A 327 -10.22 10.79 8.91
CA PRO A 327 -9.18 11.41 9.73
C PRO A 327 -8.05 10.46 10.15
N VAL A 328 -8.30 9.16 10.27
CA VAL A 328 -7.29 8.18 10.71
C VAL A 328 -6.10 8.10 9.75
N PRO A 329 -6.26 7.72 8.47
CA PRO A 329 -5.13 7.68 7.53
C PRO A 329 -4.49 9.05 7.33
N LEU A 330 -5.24 10.14 7.35
CA LEU A 330 -4.71 11.49 7.16
C LEU A 330 -3.85 11.96 8.33
N ILE A 331 -4.24 11.67 9.57
CA ILE A 331 -3.42 11.99 10.75
C ILE A 331 -2.14 11.13 10.76
N LEU A 332 -2.24 9.85 10.42
CA LEU A 332 -1.07 8.99 10.32
C LEU A 332 -0.12 9.47 9.21
N ALA A 333 -0.64 9.89 8.05
CA ALA A 333 0.15 10.50 6.98
C ALA A 333 0.82 11.81 7.42
N LEU A 334 0.15 12.64 8.25
CA LEU A 334 0.75 13.84 8.84
C LEU A 334 1.93 13.47 9.77
N VAL A 335 1.75 12.50 10.63
CA VAL A 335 2.82 12.02 11.54
C VAL A 335 4.00 11.48 10.74
N PHE A 336 3.75 10.69 9.70
CA PHE A 336 4.75 10.20 8.76
C PHE A 336 5.51 11.36 8.09
N SER A 337 4.77 12.36 7.57
CA SER A 337 5.35 13.53 6.89
C SER A 337 6.20 14.39 7.81
N ILE A 338 5.80 14.56 9.08
CA ILE A 338 6.61 15.29 10.08
C ILE A 338 7.94 14.57 10.31
N GLY A 339 7.92 13.25 10.51
CA GLY A 339 9.14 12.45 10.71
C GLY A 339 10.08 12.53 9.52
N LEU A 340 9.58 12.25 8.31
CA LEU A 340 10.35 12.30 7.08
C LEU A 340 10.84 13.72 6.79
N GLY A 341 10.01 14.74 7.02
CA GLY A 341 10.36 16.15 6.88
C GLY A 341 11.51 16.58 7.81
N MET A 342 11.55 16.08 9.05
CA MET A 342 12.66 16.31 9.97
C MET A 342 13.97 15.68 9.47
N ILE A 343 13.92 14.47 8.92
CA ILE A 343 15.10 13.81 8.31
C ILE A 343 15.59 14.64 7.13
N LEU A 344 14.69 14.94 6.18
CA LEU A 344 15.02 15.68 4.97
C LEU A 344 15.54 17.09 5.26
N SER A 345 14.93 17.82 6.22
CA SER A 345 15.41 19.13 6.62
C SER A 345 16.82 19.08 7.21
N THR A 346 17.13 18.03 7.98
CA THR A 346 18.47 17.82 8.51
C THR A 346 19.46 17.54 7.40
N VAL A 347 19.13 16.65 6.46
CA VAL A 347 20.03 16.31 5.34
C VAL A 347 20.26 17.53 4.44
N ALA A 348 19.21 18.29 4.10
CA ALA A 348 19.30 19.45 3.22
C ALA A 348 20.15 20.61 3.78
N VAL A 349 20.24 20.76 5.11
CA VAL A 349 21.14 21.75 5.73
C VAL A 349 22.61 21.41 5.44
N PHE A 350 22.99 20.12 5.44
CA PHE A 350 24.37 19.70 5.18
C PHE A 350 24.67 19.45 3.71
N PHE A 351 23.66 18.99 2.95
CA PHE A 351 23.76 18.63 1.53
C PHE A 351 22.63 19.28 0.74
N ARG A 352 22.88 20.48 0.20
CA ARG A 352 21.86 21.27 -0.53
C ARG A 352 21.35 20.58 -1.80
N ASP A 353 22.19 19.76 -2.44
CA ASP A 353 21.81 19.00 -3.64
C ASP A 353 20.68 18.00 -3.38
N MET A 354 20.45 17.65 -2.10
CA MET A 354 19.32 16.79 -1.70
C MET A 354 17.97 17.37 -2.16
N ILE A 355 17.85 18.68 -2.32
CA ILE A 355 16.62 19.34 -2.80
C ILE A 355 16.30 18.87 -4.22
N HIS A 356 17.30 18.82 -5.09
CA HIS A 356 17.13 18.37 -6.46
C HIS A 356 16.94 16.86 -6.54
N LEU A 357 17.70 16.08 -5.80
CA LEU A 357 17.56 14.62 -5.73
C LEU A 357 16.16 14.23 -5.24
N TYR A 358 15.63 14.93 -4.24
CA TYR A 358 14.31 14.63 -3.70
C TYR A 358 13.19 14.93 -4.70
N SER A 359 13.33 15.96 -5.54
CA SER A 359 12.35 16.24 -6.60
C SER A 359 12.27 15.12 -7.63
N VAL A 360 13.41 14.54 -8.01
CA VAL A 360 13.46 13.36 -8.89
C VAL A 360 12.87 12.14 -8.18
N PHE A 361 13.24 11.93 -6.90
CA PHE A 361 12.69 10.83 -6.11
C PHE A 361 11.16 10.90 -6.00
N THR A 362 10.57 12.08 -5.75
CA THR A 362 9.11 12.23 -5.66
C THR A 362 8.41 11.93 -6.97
N MET A 363 9.03 12.23 -8.12
CA MET A 363 8.51 11.85 -9.44
C MET A 363 8.46 10.33 -9.59
N VAL A 364 9.57 9.63 -9.28
CA VAL A 364 9.60 8.16 -9.30
C VAL A 364 8.59 7.58 -8.30
N TRP A 365 8.50 8.17 -7.10
CA TRP A 365 7.58 7.71 -6.06
C TRP A 365 6.11 7.80 -6.46
N MET A 366 5.75 8.81 -7.27
CA MET A 366 4.41 8.93 -7.86
C MET A 366 4.07 7.75 -8.76
N TYR A 367 5.03 7.31 -9.59
CA TYR A 367 4.83 6.14 -10.47
C TYR A 367 4.88 4.80 -9.73
N LEU A 368 5.49 4.74 -8.56
CA LEU A 368 5.47 3.55 -7.69
C LEU A 368 4.25 3.48 -6.77
N THR A 369 3.38 4.50 -6.82
CA THR A 369 2.14 4.54 -6.05
C THR A 369 0.96 4.46 -7.03
N PRO A 370 -0.01 3.53 -6.89
CA PRO A 370 -1.09 3.34 -7.85
C PRO A 370 -2.12 4.47 -7.75
N ILE A 371 -1.76 5.66 -8.29
CA ILE A 371 -2.60 6.87 -8.30
C ILE A 371 -3.41 6.94 -9.60
N ILE A 372 -2.76 6.64 -10.73
CA ILE A 372 -3.30 6.86 -12.09
C ILE A 372 -3.73 5.53 -12.72
N TYR A 373 -3.24 4.41 -12.26
CA TYR A 373 -3.46 3.08 -12.81
C TYR A 373 -3.94 2.12 -11.71
N PRO A 374 -4.69 1.06 -12.05
CA PRO A 374 -5.10 0.04 -11.10
C PRO A 374 -3.91 -0.84 -10.69
N GLU A 375 -3.93 -1.37 -9.47
CA GLU A 375 -2.81 -2.14 -8.92
C GLU A 375 -2.61 -3.49 -9.62
N GLU A 376 -3.66 -4.03 -10.23
CA GLU A 376 -3.68 -5.32 -10.92
C GLU A 376 -2.76 -5.35 -12.15
N ILE A 377 -2.44 -4.19 -12.72
CA ILE A 377 -1.50 -4.08 -13.86
C ILE A 377 -0.07 -4.41 -13.45
N LEU A 378 0.27 -4.21 -12.16
CA LEU A 378 1.61 -4.46 -11.67
C LEU A 378 1.78 -5.95 -11.34
N VAL A 379 2.72 -6.60 -12.03
CA VAL A 379 3.05 -8.01 -11.83
C VAL A 379 4.49 -8.19 -11.37
N GLY A 380 4.76 -9.29 -10.69
CA GLY A 380 6.10 -9.72 -10.30
C GLY A 380 6.82 -8.74 -9.36
N VAL A 381 8.05 -8.38 -9.72
CA VAL A 381 8.92 -7.52 -8.90
C VAL A 381 8.30 -6.15 -8.61
N MET A 382 7.58 -5.57 -9.60
CA MET A 382 6.94 -4.25 -9.45
C MET A 382 5.85 -4.26 -8.38
N GLN A 383 5.05 -5.31 -8.30
CA GLN A 383 4.04 -5.48 -7.25
C GLN A 383 4.69 -5.56 -5.86
N THR A 384 5.83 -6.25 -5.74
CA THR A 384 6.58 -6.33 -4.48
C THR A 384 7.10 -4.95 -4.07
N ILE A 385 7.67 -4.17 -5.00
CA ILE A 385 8.16 -2.81 -4.73
C ILE A 385 7.00 -1.89 -4.30
N MET A 386 5.84 -1.99 -4.96
CA MET A 386 4.64 -1.24 -4.58
C MET A 386 4.20 -1.57 -3.15
N LYS A 387 4.15 -2.84 -2.76
CA LYS A 387 3.79 -3.28 -1.40
C LYS A 387 4.81 -2.85 -0.34
N LEU A 388 6.08 -2.59 -0.72
CA LEU A 388 7.09 -1.99 0.16
C LEU A 388 6.94 -0.47 0.31
N ASN A 389 6.17 0.17 -0.56
CA ASN A 389 5.95 1.61 -0.53
C ASN A 389 4.98 2.01 0.60
N PRO A 390 5.40 2.80 1.60
CA PRO A 390 4.49 3.21 2.67
C PRO A 390 3.30 4.04 2.16
N LEU A 391 3.47 4.87 1.11
CA LEU A 391 2.38 5.68 0.57
C LEU A 391 1.27 4.85 -0.05
N TYR A 392 1.57 3.65 -0.56
CA TYR A 392 0.56 2.72 -1.05
C TYR A 392 -0.52 2.48 0.01
N TYR A 393 -0.13 2.17 1.25
CA TYR A 393 -1.09 1.87 2.33
C TYR A 393 -1.94 3.07 2.74
N TYR A 394 -1.39 4.30 2.72
CA TYR A 394 -2.17 5.51 3.03
C TYR A 394 -3.19 5.82 1.94
N VAL A 395 -2.78 5.68 0.67
CA VAL A 395 -3.65 5.90 -0.49
C VAL A 395 -4.73 4.83 -0.56
N ASP A 396 -4.36 3.56 -0.44
CA ASP A 396 -5.27 2.44 -0.51
C ASP A 396 -6.29 2.49 0.64
N TYR A 397 -5.86 2.69 1.89
CA TYR A 397 -6.75 2.82 3.04
C TYR A 397 -7.74 3.99 2.87
N PHE A 398 -7.27 5.14 2.41
CA PHE A 398 -8.10 6.29 2.14
C PHE A 398 -9.11 6.02 1.02
N ARG A 399 -8.70 5.33 -0.03
CA ARG A 399 -9.54 4.93 -1.16
C ARG A 399 -10.63 3.93 -0.76
N GLN A 400 -10.28 2.92 0.03
CA GLN A 400 -11.24 1.93 0.53
C GLN A 400 -12.34 2.59 1.36
N LEU A 401 -11.99 3.58 2.19
CA LEU A 401 -12.98 4.33 2.97
C LEU A 401 -13.87 5.24 2.14
N THR A 402 -13.34 5.85 1.07
CA THR A 402 -14.04 6.89 0.30
C THR A 402 -14.77 6.36 -0.91
N LEU A 403 -14.15 5.47 -1.69
CA LEU A 403 -14.70 4.97 -2.96
C LEU A 403 -15.46 3.66 -2.79
N TYR A 404 -14.89 2.72 -2.02
CA TYR A 404 -15.46 1.38 -1.88
C TYR A 404 -16.37 1.24 -0.65
N GLY A 405 -16.38 2.21 0.27
CA GLY A 405 -17.22 2.17 1.47
C GLY A 405 -16.88 1.02 2.44
N VAL A 406 -15.68 0.47 2.36
CA VAL A 406 -15.22 -0.68 3.16
C VAL A 406 -14.19 -0.22 4.18
N VAL A 407 -14.24 -0.78 5.39
CA VAL A 407 -13.20 -0.57 6.41
C VAL A 407 -12.05 -1.55 6.16
N PRO A 408 -10.84 -1.05 5.83
CA PRO A 408 -9.71 -1.93 5.57
C PRO A 408 -9.30 -2.75 6.80
N GLY A 409 -8.69 -3.90 6.55
CA GLY A 409 -8.23 -4.78 7.62
C GLY A 409 -7.20 -4.13 8.55
N VAL A 410 -7.12 -4.62 9.78
CA VAL A 410 -6.20 -4.14 10.84
C VAL A 410 -4.74 -4.16 10.38
N LYS A 411 -4.36 -5.05 9.46
CA LYS A 411 -3.00 -5.15 8.89
C LYS A 411 -2.56 -3.83 8.24
N SER A 412 -3.39 -3.24 7.39
CA SER A 412 -3.08 -1.95 6.72
C SER A 412 -2.92 -0.82 7.75
N LEU A 413 -3.77 -0.78 8.78
CA LEU A 413 -3.67 0.19 9.86
C LEU A 413 -2.36 0.04 10.66
N LEU A 414 -1.95 -1.21 10.95
CA LEU A 414 -0.68 -1.48 11.66
C LEU A 414 0.54 -1.08 10.83
N VAL A 415 0.53 -1.33 9.53
CA VAL A 415 1.62 -0.92 8.63
C VAL A 415 1.72 0.61 8.57
N MET A 416 0.61 1.32 8.37
CA MET A 416 0.60 2.79 8.36
C MET A 416 1.05 3.37 9.71
N GLY A 417 0.52 2.85 10.81
CA GLY A 417 0.90 3.27 12.15
C GLY A 417 2.38 3.02 12.45
N GLY A 418 2.89 1.86 12.06
CA GLY A 418 4.29 1.49 12.17
C GLY A 418 5.20 2.42 11.36
N CYS A 419 4.90 2.63 10.08
CA CYS A 419 5.65 3.55 9.21
C CYS A 419 5.65 4.99 9.76
N SER A 420 4.50 5.47 10.28
CA SER A 420 4.39 6.79 10.88
C SER A 420 5.23 6.92 12.15
N ALA A 421 5.16 5.93 13.04
CA ALA A 421 5.92 5.90 14.28
C ALA A 421 7.44 5.86 14.01
N ILE A 422 7.87 4.99 13.09
CA ILE A 422 9.26 4.84 12.67
C ILE A 422 9.79 6.15 12.10
N SER A 423 9.07 6.71 11.12
CA SER A 423 9.44 7.97 10.49
C SER A 423 9.61 9.09 11.53
N LEU A 424 8.65 9.23 12.45
CA LEU A 424 8.69 10.25 13.50
C LEU A 424 9.86 10.04 14.46
N LEU A 425 10.06 8.82 14.94
CA LEU A 425 11.14 8.52 15.90
C LEU A 425 12.53 8.71 15.28
N LEU A 426 12.73 8.23 14.05
CA LEU A 426 13.98 8.44 13.31
C LEU A 426 14.17 9.93 13.02
N GLY A 427 13.11 10.64 12.62
CA GLY A 427 13.14 12.08 12.38
C GLY A 427 13.60 12.86 13.61
N ILE A 428 12.99 12.61 14.76
CA ILE A 428 13.35 13.24 16.04
C ILE A 428 14.80 12.90 16.40
N ALA A 429 15.21 11.64 16.30
CA ALA A 429 16.56 11.20 16.67
C ALA A 429 17.67 11.86 15.81
N VAL A 430 17.48 11.84 14.49
CA VAL A 430 18.44 12.44 13.53
C VAL A 430 18.50 13.95 13.73
N PHE A 431 17.34 14.60 13.83
CA PHE A 431 17.24 16.05 14.01
C PHE A 431 17.91 16.50 15.32
N LYS A 432 17.58 15.85 16.45
CA LYS A 432 18.16 16.13 17.77
C LYS A 432 19.68 16.01 17.77
N LYS A 433 20.23 14.97 17.10
CA LYS A 433 21.68 14.72 17.05
C LYS A 433 22.43 15.79 16.26
N LYS A 434 21.78 16.43 15.28
CA LYS A 434 22.44 17.32 14.31
C LYS A 434 22.05 18.82 14.45
N GLN A 435 20.93 19.15 15.11
CA GLN A 435 20.38 20.51 15.16
C GLN A 435 21.35 21.58 15.70
N ASP A 436 22.25 21.20 16.63
CA ASP A 436 23.19 22.15 17.23
C ASP A 436 24.20 22.69 16.20
N ARG A 437 24.51 21.87 15.19
CA ARG A 437 25.44 22.23 14.12
C ARG A 437 24.80 23.03 12.97
N PHE A 438 23.47 23.16 12.92
CA PHE A 438 22.79 23.85 11.82
C PHE A 438 23.28 25.28 11.62
N ILE A 439 23.55 26.01 12.70
CA ILE A 439 24.02 27.42 12.66
C ILE A 439 25.31 27.59 11.86
N LEU A 440 26.13 26.53 11.77
CA LEU A 440 27.39 26.56 11.03
C LEU A 440 27.21 26.39 9.51
N PHE A 441 26.04 25.89 9.05
CA PHE A 441 25.79 25.52 7.65
C PHE A 441 24.66 26.31 6.98
N ILE A 442 23.90 27.10 7.75
CA ILE A 442 22.81 27.97 7.26
C ILE A 442 23.18 29.43 7.12
#